data_1701c715c7a2639cf820b01084492017
#
_entry.id   1701c715c7a2639cf820b01084492017
#
_cell.length_a   1.000
_cell.length_b   1.000
_cell.length_c   1.000
_cell.angle_alpha   90.00
_cell.angle_beta   90.00
_cell.angle_gamma   90.00
#
_symmetry.space_group_name_H-M   'P 1'
#
loop_
_entity.id
_entity.type
_entity.pdbx_description
1 polymer ?
#
loop_
_entity_poly.entity_id
_entity_poly.type
_entity_poly.pdbx_seq_one_letter_code
_entity_poly.pdbx_strand_id
1 'polypeptide(L)'
;MESTQRIFFELASDQRLSILFKLNRQQSETGVYNLSKLAKRLNVTMQEVHRNLNRLMDAGLIEKDSAGIFSLTTFGNTIINQIATFDFLSRNKEYFSTHTFGKETRMKFIQRIGALNNCEFISGLVAVIELWKQHIYRESTEYIYGMLPQIPLDLIEAVIPKIKEHGGIKFNYILPQKAMVPKKRTELLKNAGFHEFIKKGIVERRMVDRIQVAIVLNEKQATVMFPTTKGQGETDMNSVFYSEDPLFHEWCLDYFRYNWYNSKSFDESKLLEV
;
A
#
# COMPACT_ATOMS: atom_id res chain seq x y z
N MET A 1 -10.10 29.93 -4.23
CA MET A 1 -10.81 29.31 -3.11
C MET A 1 -12.26 28.93 -3.46
N GLU A 2 -13.01 29.83 -4.10
CA GLU A 2 -14.40 29.55 -4.51
C GLU A 2 -14.60 28.25 -5.31
N SER A 3 -13.73 27.97 -6.29
CA SER A 3 -13.81 26.75 -7.10
C SER A 3 -13.59 25.47 -6.29
N THR A 4 -12.65 25.48 -5.33
CA THR A 4 -12.39 24.33 -4.45
C THR A 4 -13.55 24.09 -3.50
N GLN A 5 -14.11 25.13 -2.90
CA GLN A 5 -15.29 25.05 -2.02
C GLN A 5 -16.49 24.44 -2.76
N ARG A 6 -16.71 24.84 -4.01
CA ARG A 6 -17.76 24.30 -4.87
C ARG A 6 -17.61 22.78 -5.07
N ILE A 7 -16.38 22.31 -5.36
CA ILE A 7 -16.13 20.87 -5.51
C ILE A 7 -16.43 20.12 -4.22
N PHE A 8 -15.94 20.56 -3.08
CA PHE A 8 -16.24 19.89 -1.79
C PHE A 8 -17.74 19.89 -1.51
N PHE A 9 -18.47 20.96 -1.83
CA PHE A 9 -19.91 21.02 -1.66
C PHE A 9 -20.65 20.01 -2.54
N GLU A 10 -20.21 19.80 -3.78
CA GLU A 10 -20.78 18.75 -4.64
C GLU A 10 -20.44 17.34 -4.13
N LEU A 11 -19.24 17.13 -3.62
CA LEU A 11 -18.80 15.84 -3.07
C LEU A 11 -19.43 15.52 -1.70
N ALA A 12 -19.92 16.48 -0.95
CA ALA A 12 -20.56 16.28 0.36
C ALA A 12 -21.96 15.61 0.28
N SER A 13 -22.48 15.32 -0.90
CA SER A 13 -23.77 14.64 -1.07
C SER A 13 -23.58 13.16 -1.38
N ASP A 14 -24.18 12.29 -0.56
CA ASP A 14 -24.14 10.83 -0.74
C ASP A 14 -24.61 10.39 -2.12
N GLN A 15 -25.70 11.02 -2.63
CA GLN A 15 -26.21 10.70 -3.97
C GLN A 15 -25.24 11.07 -5.07
N ARG A 16 -24.63 12.27 -5.00
CA ARG A 16 -23.66 12.71 -6.01
C ARG A 16 -22.37 11.91 -5.97
N LEU A 17 -21.85 11.61 -4.79
CA LEU A 17 -20.72 10.68 -4.63
C LEU A 17 -21.05 9.30 -5.21
N SER A 18 -22.24 8.76 -4.91
CA SER A 18 -22.66 7.47 -5.44
C SER A 18 -22.75 7.46 -6.97
N ILE A 19 -23.22 8.56 -7.58
CA ILE A 19 -23.22 8.72 -9.06
C ILE A 19 -21.78 8.67 -9.58
N LEU A 20 -20.88 9.47 -9.01
CA LEU A 20 -19.48 9.55 -9.45
C LEU A 20 -18.78 8.20 -9.32
N PHE A 21 -18.95 7.48 -8.22
CA PHE A 21 -18.38 6.13 -8.05
C PHE A 21 -18.95 5.11 -9.04
N LYS A 22 -20.25 5.20 -9.38
CA LYS A 22 -20.84 4.33 -10.41
C LYS A 22 -20.23 4.61 -11.77
N LEU A 23 -20.06 5.88 -12.12
CA LEU A 23 -19.44 6.28 -13.39
C LEU A 23 -17.95 5.89 -13.46
N ASN A 24 -17.24 5.95 -12.32
CA ASN A 24 -15.84 5.52 -12.27
C ASN A 24 -15.69 4.01 -12.54
N ARG A 25 -16.55 3.18 -11.94
CA ARG A 25 -16.56 1.73 -12.19
C ARG A 25 -16.96 1.34 -13.62
N GLN A 26 -17.64 2.22 -14.33
CA GLN A 26 -18.00 2.00 -15.74
C GLN A 26 -16.77 1.84 -16.64
N GLN A 27 -15.63 2.43 -16.29
CA GLN A 27 -14.39 2.27 -17.05
C GLN A 27 -13.82 0.84 -16.97
N SER A 28 -14.20 0.07 -15.96
CA SER A 28 -13.75 -1.32 -15.73
C SER A 28 -14.82 -2.37 -16.09
N GLU A 29 -16.10 -1.98 -16.19
CA GLU A 29 -17.22 -2.87 -16.48
C GLU A 29 -17.91 -2.43 -17.79
N THR A 30 -18.41 -3.35 -18.59
CA THR A 30 -19.12 -3.09 -19.88
C THR A 30 -20.49 -2.38 -19.75
N GLY A 31 -20.65 -1.52 -18.75
CA GLY A 31 -21.91 -0.89 -18.39
C GLY A 31 -22.00 0.58 -18.80
N VAL A 32 -22.89 0.92 -19.73
CA VAL A 32 -23.21 2.30 -20.12
C VAL A 32 -24.32 2.85 -19.23
N TYR A 33 -24.12 4.05 -18.63
CA TYR A 33 -25.09 4.68 -17.74
C TYR A 33 -25.80 5.86 -18.40
N ASN A 34 -27.10 5.69 -18.59
CA ASN A 34 -28.02 6.78 -18.88
C ASN A 34 -28.85 7.12 -17.63
N LEU A 35 -29.68 8.16 -17.71
CA LEU A 35 -30.50 8.64 -16.59
C LEU A 35 -31.35 7.51 -15.94
N SER A 36 -32.02 6.69 -16.75
CA SER A 36 -32.92 5.62 -16.26
C SER A 36 -32.16 4.52 -15.53
N LYS A 37 -31.02 4.10 -16.06
CA LYS A 37 -30.16 3.10 -15.42
C LYS A 37 -29.58 3.59 -14.10
N LEU A 38 -29.15 4.86 -14.03
CA LEU A 38 -28.67 5.46 -12.79
C LEU A 38 -29.77 5.54 -11.72
N ALA A 39 -30.98 5.99 -12.09
CA ALA A 39 -32.11 6.06 -11.17
C ALA A 39 -32.43 4.66 -10.59
N LYS A 40 -32.51 3.65 -11.44
CA LYS A 40 -32.73 2.26 -11.00
C LYS A 40 -31.61 1.73 -10.08
N ARG A 41 -30.36 1.97 -10.43
CA ARG A 41 -29.19 1.48 -9.66
C ARG A 41 -29.05 2.17 -8.29
N LEU A 42 -29.48 3.42 -8.19
CA LEU A 42 -29.40 4.20 -6.96
C LEU A 42 -30.67 4.11 -6.12
N ASN A 43 -31.72 3.48 -6.64
CA ASN A 43 -33.03 3.38 -6.02
C ASN A 43 -33.64 4.76 -5.65
N VAL A 44 -33.54 5.71 -6.56
CA VAL A 44 -34.03 7.08 -6.42
C VAL A 44 -34.84 7.48 -7.65
N THR A 45 -35.60 8.58 -7.55
CA THR A 45 -36.41 9.07 -8.65
C THR A 45 -35.56 9.60 -9.82
N MET A 46 -36.08 9.51 -11.04
CA MET A 46 -35.41 10.09 -12.21
C MET A 46 -35.21 11.61 -12.08
N GLN A 47 -36.14 12.30 -11.41
CA GLN A 47 -36.03 13.75 -11.18
C GLN A 47 -34.86 14.10 -10.25
N GLU A 48 -34.63 13.32 -9.18
CA GLU A 48 -33.50 13.50 -8.27
C GLU A 48 -32.17 13.24 -8.98
N VAL A 49 -32.08 12.15 -9.75
CA VAL A 49 -30.86 11.86 -10.52
C VAL A 49 -30.59 12.97 -11.54
N HIS A 50 -31.62 13.41 -12.27
CA HIS A 50 -31.47 14.49 -13.24
C HIS A 50 -30.91 15.78 -12.60
N ARG A 51 -31.49 16.18 -11.46
CA ARG A 51 -30.98 17.34 -10.71
C ARG A 51 -29.54 17.19 -10.27
N ASN A 52 -29.15 16.02 -9.76
CA ASN A 52 -27.79 15.75 -9.32
C ASN A 52 -26.80 15.69 -10.50
N LEU A 53 -27.20 15.09 -11.64
CA LEU A 53 -26.38 15.07 -12.85
C LEU A 53 -26.13 16.48 -13.39
N ASN A 54 -27.16 17.34 -13.43
CA ASN A 54 -26.96 18.74 -13.87
C ASN A 54 -25.95 19.46 -12.98
N ARG A 55 -26.05 19.32 -11.66
CA ARG A 55 -25.08 19.93 -10.72
C ARG A 55 -23.65 19.41 -10.94
N LEU A 56 -23.51 18.10 -11.18
CA LEU A 56 -22.18 17.52 -11.46
C LEU A 56 -21.62 17.96 -12.82
N MET A 57 -22.47 18.15 -13.83
CA MET A 57 -22.08 18.75 -15.13
C MET A 57 -21.68 20.22 -14.96
N ASP A 58 -22.46 21.02 -14.23
CA ASP A 58 -22.15 22.42 -13.93
C ASP A 58 -20.83 22.58 -13.14
N ALA A 59 -20.47 21.56 -12.35
CA ALA A 59 -19.19 21.49 -11.65
C ALA A 59 -18.05 20.93 -12.52
N GLY A 60 -18.33 20.50 -13.77
CA GLY A 60 -17.33 19.95 -14.70
C GLY A 60 -16.85 18.54 -14.35
N LEU A 61 -17.53 17.84 -13.43
CA LEU A 61 -17.11 16.52 -12.98
C LEU A 61 -17.55 15.39 -13.92
N ILE A 62 -18.66 15.59 -14.62
CA ILE A 62 -19.20 14.65 -15.60
C ILE A 62 -19.58 15.37 -16.89
N GLU A 63 -19.71 14.60 -17.94
CA GLU A 63 -20.20 15.06 -19.25
C GLU A 63 -21.28 14.09 -19.76
N LYS A 64 -22.06 14.58 -20.74
CA LYS A 64 -23.10 13.81 -21.40
C LYS A 64 -22.86 13.83 -22.91
N ASP A 65 -22.81 12.66 -23.53
CA ASP A 65 -22.65 12.53 -24.98
C ASP A 65 -23.97 12.75 -25.76
N SER A 66 -23.86 12.72 -27.07
CA SER A 66 -25.02 12.86 -28.00
C SER A 66 -26.04 11.73 -27.88
N ALA A 67 -25.64 10.55 -27.39
CA ALA A 67 -26.50 9.40 -27.14
C ALA A 67 -27.19 9.45 -25.75
N GLY A 68 -26.91 10.48 -24.96
CA GLY A 68 -27.47 10.64 -23.61
C GLY A 68 -26.75 9.84 -22.53
N ILE A 69 -25.55 9.40 -22.79
CA ILE A 69 -24.71 8.63 -21.87
C ILE A 69 -23.86 9.58 -21.04
N PHE A 70 -23.77 9.30 -19.75
CA PHE A 70 -22.96 10.07 -18.80
C PHE A 70 -21.62 9.38 -18.55
N SER A 71 -20.56 10.17 -18.52
CA SER A 71 -19.20 9.73 -18.21
C SER A 71 -18.49 10.76 -17.31
N LEU A 72 -17.43 10.33 -16.63
CA LEU A 72 -16.54 11.26 -15.93
C LEU A 72 -15.73 12.04 -16.94
N THR A 73 -15.59 13.35 -16.72
CA THR A 73 -14.55 14.13 -17.38
C THR A 73 -13.16 13.73 -16.86
N THR A 74 -12.09 14.13 -17.55
CA THR A 74 -10.72 13.98 -17.02
C THR A 74 -10.58 14.62 -15.63
N PHE A 75 -11.19 15.79 -15.43
CA PHE A 75 -11.22 16.47 -14.14
C PHE A 75 -11.97 15.64 -13.09
N GLY A 76 -13.17 15.15 -13.41
CA GLY A 76 -13.97 14.32 -12.51
C GLY A 76 -13.26 13.02 -12.10
N ASN A 77 -12.61 12.36 -13.05
CA ASN A 77 -11.81 11.17 -12.79
C ASN A 77 -10.64 11.46 -11.84
N THR A 78 -9.93 12.57 -12.07
CA THR A 78 -8.84 12.99 -11.20
C THR A 78 -9.32 13.28 -9.78
N ILE A 79 -10.45 13.98 -9.63
CA ILE A 79 -11.05 14.27 -8.31
C ILE A 79 -11.46 12.99 -7.59
N ILE A 80 -12.14 12.05 -8.26
CA ILE A 80 -12.55 10.77 -7.68
C ILE A 80 -11.36 9.99 -7.15
N ASN A 81 -10.25 9.95 -7.87
CA ASN A 81 -9.04 9.25 -7.43
C ASN A 81 -8.43 9.86 -6.16
N GLN A 82 -8.66 11.15 -5.88
CA GLN A 82 -8.24 11.77 -4.62
C GLN A 82 -9.14 11.37 -3.43
N ILE A 83 -10.38 10.97 -3.67
CA ILE A 83 -11.31 10.55 -2.59
C ILE A 83 -10.79 9.30 -1.87
N ALA A 84 -10.07 8.41 -2.56
CA ALA A 84 -9.45 7.24 -1.95
C ALA A 84 -8.54 7.60 -0.76
N THR A 85 -7.89 8.77 -0.80
CA THR A 85 -7.07 9.29 0.31
C THR A 85 -7.94 9.59 1.55
N PHE A 86 -9.05 10.28 1.35
CA PHE A 86 -9.96 10.62 2.46
C PHE A 86 -10.63 9.37 3.02
N ASP A 87 -11.01 8.42 2.16
CA ASP A 87 -11.62 7.17 2.56
C ASP A 87 -10.67 6.32 3.39
N PHE A 88 -9.43 6.12 2.94
CA PHE A 88 -8.40 5.41 3.70
C PHE A 88 -8.17 6.03 5.08
N LEU A 89 -7.97 7.36 5.14
CA LEU A 89 -7.72 8.06 6.40
C LEU A 89 -8.93 8.03 7.35
N SER A 90 -10.14 8.17 6.81
CA SER A 90 -11.36 8.15 7.61
C SER A 90 -11.63 6.78 8.22
N ARG A 91 -11.45 5.70 7.44
CA ARG A 91 -11.61 4.32 7.94
C ARG A 91 -10.55 3.94 8.97
N ASN A 92 -9.35 4.49 8.87
CA ASN A 92 -8.23 4.19 9.74
C ASN A 92 -7.94 5.31 10.75
N LYS A 93 -8.94 6.15 11.07
CA LYS A 93 -8.80 7.28 11.98
C LYS A 93 -8.27 6.88 13.35
N GLU A 94 -8.77 5.80 13.92
CA GLU A 94 -8.34 5.30 15.22
C GLU A 94 -6.87 4.83 15.19
N TYR A 95 -6.48 4.11 14.17
CA TYR A 95 -5.09 3.71 13.95
C TYR A 95 -4.16 4.94 13.90
N PHE A 96 -4.48 5.93 13.08
CA PHE A 96 -3.67 7.15 12.94
C PHE A 96 -3.77 8.12 14.13
N SER A 97 -4.62 7.85 15.13
CA SER A 97 -4.56 8.56 16.42
C SER A 97 -3.33 8.18 17.24
N THR A 98 -2.78 6.99 17.00
CA THR A 98 -1.61 6.43 17.71
C THR A 98 -0.40 6.17 16.80
N HIS A 99 -0.55 6.34 15.49
CA HIS A 99 0.49 6.12 14.49
C HIS A 99 0.69 7.35 13.60
N THR A 100 1.85 7.42 12.96
CA THR A 100 2.21 8.49 12.02
C THR A 100 2.75 7.89 10.72
N PHE A 101 2.89 8.73 9.70
CA PHE A 101 3.54 8.31 8.44
C PHE A 101 5.08 8.22 8.55
N GLY A 102 5.65 8.53 9.72
CA GLY A 102 7.10 8.61 9.90
C GLY A 102 7.67 9.94 9.41
N LYS A 103 8.57 10.52 10.21
CA LYS A 103 9.18 11.83 9.92
C LYS A 103 10.04 11.85 8.65
N GLU A 104 10.57 10.69 8.26
CA GLU A 104 11.45 10.56 7.09
C GLU A 104 10.68 10.23 5.80
N THR A 105 9.38 9.93 5.92
CA THR A 105 8.55 9.63 4.75
C THR A 105 8.38 10.87 3.87
N ARG A 106 8.81 10.76 2.63
CA ARG A 106 8.72 11.86 1.67
C ARG A 106 7.26 12.19 1.33
N MET A 107 6.97 13.47 1.18
CA MET A 107 5.61 13.98 0.93
C MET A 107 4.91 13.28 -0.25
N LYS A 108 5.65 12.90 -1.30
CA LYS A 108 5.09 12.19 -2.46
C LYS A 108 4.41 10.86 -2.10
N PHE A 109 4.84 10.18 -1.03
CA PHE A 109 4.20 8.96 -0.54
C PHE A 109 2.96 9.27 0.28
N ILE A 110 3.01 10.32 1.11
CA ILE A 110 1.86 10.78 1.91
C ILE A 110 0.73 11.26 0.98
N GLN A 111 1.06 12.00 -0.08
CA GLN A 111 0.08 12.46 -1.07
C GLN A 111 -0.57 11.32 -1.86
N ARG A 112 0.09 10.18 -1.98
CA ARG A 112 -0.41 8.97 -2.65
C ARG A 112 -0.98 7.93 -1.68
N ILE A 113 -1.24 8.29 -0.41
CA ILE A 113 -1.67 7.34 0.62
C ILE A 113 -3.01 6.66 0.27
N GLY A 114 -3.82 7.28 -0.57
CA GLY A 114 -5.05 6.69 -1.11
C GLY A 114 -4.83 5.41 -1.92
N ALA A 115 -3.62 5.16 -2.41
CA ALA A 115 -3.26 3.89 -3.03
C ALA A 115 -3.39 2.70 -2.06
N LEU A 116 -3.34 2.96 -0.74
CA LEU A 116 -3.48 1.95 0.29
C LEU A 116 -4.95 1.65 0.66
N ASN A 117 -5.93 2.25 -0.03
CA ASN A 117 -7.33 2.19 0.36
C ASN A 117 -7.93 0.77 0.32
N ASN A 118 -7.55 -0.05 -0.66
CA ASN A 118 -8.02 -1.43 -0.79
C ASN A 118 -7.09 -2.38 -0.04
N CYS A 119 -7.24 -2.43 1.28
CA CYS A 119 -6.40 -3.25 2.14
C CYS A 119 -7.18 -3.92 3.26
N GLU A 120 -6.61 -4.96 3.82
CA GLU A 120 -7.00 -5.58 5.08
C GLU A 120 -6.07 -5.08 6.19
N PHE A 121 -6.62 -4.86 7.38
CA PHE A 121 -5.85 -4.53 8.58
C PHE A 121 -5.75 -5.75 9.48
N ILE A 122 -4.53 -6.16 9.79
CA ILE A 122 -4.24 -7.34 10.60
C ILE A 122 -3.44 -6.90 11.83
N SER A 123 -3.88 -7.37 13.00
CA SER A 123 -3.27 -7.01 14.29
C SER A 123 -2.84 -8.27 15.05
N GLY A 124 -1.71 -8.17 15.74
CA GLY A 124 -1.08 -9.22 16.51
C GLY A 124 0.18 -9.78 15.84
N LEU A 125 1.32 -9.75 16.56
CA LEU A 125 2.62 -10.16 16.03
C LEU A 125 2.61 -11.55 15.40
N VAL A 126 1.94 -12.52 16.03
CA VAL A 126 1.85 -13.88 15.50
C VAL A 126 1.08 -13.91 14.18
N ALA A 127 -0.06 -13.20 14.11
CA ALA A 127 -0.86 -13.12 12.89
C ALA A 127 -0.08 -12.46 11.73
N VAL A 128 0.68 -11.41 12.04
CA VAL A 128 1.55 -10.73 11.07
C VAL A 128 2.65 -11.66 10.55
N ILE A 129 3.33 -12.39 11.42
CA ILE A 129 4.39 -13.34 11.02
C ILE A 129 3.80 -14.47 10.17
N GLU A 130 2.66 -15.03 10.56
CA GLU A 130 2.00 -16.09 9.79
C GLU A 130 1.50 -15.58 8.43
N LEU A 131 0.95 -14.36 8.36
CA LEU A 131 0.61 -13.72 7.10
C LEU A 131 1.82 -13.69 6.16
N TRP A 132 2.96 -13.20 6.63
CA TRP A 132 4.16 -13.12 5.80
C TRP A 132 4.61 -14.51 5.35
N LYS A 133 4.66 -15.50 6.25
CA LYS A 133 5.07 -16.87 5.90
C LYS A 133 4.15 -17.49 4.85
N GLN A 134 2.83 -17.35 4.99
CA GLN A 134 1.85 -17.98 4.11
C GLN A 134 1.72 -17.27 2.77
N HIS A 135 1.58 -15.95 2.77
CA HIS A 135 1.27 -15.17 1.57
C HIS A 135 2.53 -14.60 0.92
N ILE A 136 3.41 -13.92 1.66
CA ILE A 136 4.55 -13.28 1.01
C ILE A 136 5.65 -14.28 0.68
N TYR A 137 6.06 -15.14 1.61
CA TYR A 137 7.19 -16.05 1.38
C TYR A 137 6.79 -17.28 0.59
N ARG A 138 5.73 -17.97 0.99
CA ARG A 138 5.32 -19.24 0.37
C ARG A 138 4.86 -19.07 -1.08
N GLU A 139 4.10 -18.02 -1.37
CA GLU A 139 3.51 -17.78 -2.69
C GLU A 139 4.44 -17.05 -3.66
N SER A 140 5.56 -16.51 -3.18
CA SER A 140 6.56 -15.84 -4.01
C SER A 140 7.14 -16.78 -5.09
N THR A 141 7.25 -16.28 -6.31
CA THR A 141 7.82 -16.98 -7.48
C THR A 141 8.95 -16.20 -8.16
N GLU A 142 9.02 -14.88 -7.97
CA GLU A 142 10.01 -14.02 -8.63
C GLU A 142 10.93 -13.32 -7.64
N TYR A 143 10.36 -12.66 -6.62
CA TYR A 143 11.14 -11.93 -5.63
C TYR A 143 10.46 -11.81 -4.28
N ILE A 144 11.26 -11.57 -3.25
CA ILE A 144 10.84 -11.13 -1.93
C ILE A 144 11.67 -9.90 -1.58
N TYR A 145 11.00 -8.77 -1.31
CA TYR A 145 11.64 -7.56 -0.83
C TYR A 145 11.17 -7.23 0.59
N GLY A 146 12.12 -6.92 1.46
CA GLY A 146 11.85 -6.59 2.85
C GLY A 146 12.60 -5.36 3.33
N MET A 147 11.91 -4.47 4.03
CA MET A 147 12.47 -3.37 4.78
C MET A 147 11.89 -3.41 6.19
N LEU A 148 12.65 -3.94 7.13
CA LEU A 148 12.19 -4.25 8.49
C LEU A 148 13.17 -3.69 9.54
N PRO A 149 12.67 -3.20 10.69
CA PRO A 149 13.54 -2.72 11.79
C PRO A 149 14.34 -3.86 12.45
N GLN A 150 13.82 -5.08 12.36
CA GLN A 150 14.44 -6.32 12.85
C GLN A 150 13.94 -7.50 12.03
N ILE A 151 14.67 -8.60 11.99
CA ILE A 151 14.23 -9.81 11.30
C ILE A 151 13.97 -10.90 12.34
N PRO A 152 12.71 -11.32 12.54
CA PRO A 152 12.39 -12.50 13.33
C PRO A 152 13.05 -13.76 12.80
N LEU A 153 13.46 -14.67 13.69
CA LEU A 153 14.12 -15.91 13.33
C LEU A 153 13.28 -16.76 12.38
N ASP A 154 11.98 -16.84 12.63
CA ASP A 154 11.00 -17.57 11.82
C ASP A 154 10.99 -17.14 10.35
N LEU A 155 11.24 -15.86 10.07
CA LEU A 155 11.33 -15.36 8.69
C LEU A 155 12.63 -15.79 8.01
N ILE A 156 13.73 -15.90 8.76
CA ILE A 156 14.99 -16.44 8.23
C ILE A 156 14.81 -17.91 7.85
N GLU A 157 14.16 -18.67 8.72
CA GLU A 157 13.85 -20.08 8.47
C GLU A 157 12.90 -20.26 7.29
N ALA A 158 11.95 -19.37 7.10
CA ALA A 158 11.00 -19.42 5.98
C ALA A 158 11.61 -19.07 4.62
N VAL A 159 12.56 -18.13 4.59
CA VAL A 159 13.14 -17.65 3.32
C VAL A 159 14.22 -18.58 2.77
N ILE A 160 14.96 -19.27 3.64
CA ILE A 160 16.08 -20.15 3.24
C ILE A 160 15.62 -21.26 2.27
N PRO A 161 14.55 -22.05 2.55
CA PRO A 161 14.06 -23.04 1.62
C PRO A 161 13.68 -22.42 0.27
N LYS A 162 12.99 -21.30 0.30
CA LYS A 162 12.54 -20.60 -0.92
C LYS A 162 13.69 -20.20 -1.85
N ILE A 163 14.75 -19.67 -1.28
CA ILE A 163 15.95 -19.32 -2.07
C ILE A 163 16.63 -20.56 -2.64
N LYS A 164 16.61 -21.67 -1.88
CA LYS A 164 17.23 -22.96 -2.32
C LYS A 164 16.42 -23.69 -3.39
N GLU A 165 15.09 -23.76 -3.21
CA GLU A 165 14.20 -24.54 -4.08
C GLU A 165 14.03 -23.95 -5.46
N HIS A 166 14.00 -22.64 -5.59
CA HIS A 166 13.60 -21.97 -6.83
C HIS A 166 14.76 -21.33 -7.60
N GLY A 167 16.01 -21.51 -7.17
CA GLY A 167 17.22 -21.13 -7.92
C GLY A 167 17.27 -19.72 -8.54
N GLY A 168 16.22 -18.91 -8.40
CA GLY A 168 16.03 -17.65 -9.08
C GLY A 168 15.22 -16.60 -8.35
N ILE A 169 14.63 -16.89 -7.17
CA ILE A 169 13.92 -15.85 -6.40
C ILE A 169 14.92 -14.83 -5.89
N LYS A 170 14.76 -13.57 -6.30
CA LYS A 170 15.55 -12.46 -5.75
C LYS A 170 15.08 -12.14 -4.34
N PHE A 171 16.01 -12.11 -3.39
CA PHE A 171 15.73 -11.72 -2.02
C PHE A 171 16.52 -10.46 -1.67
N ASN A 172 15.85 -9.32 -1.66
CA ASN A 172 16.45 -8.04 -1.36
C ASN A 172 15.93 -7.51 -0.03
N TYR A 173 16.81 -7.10 0.87
CA TYR A 173 16.35 -6.53 2.12
C TYR A 173 17.17 -5.35 2.61
N ILE A 174 16.49 -4.46 3.33
CA ILE A 174 17.06 -3.30 4.00
C ILE A 174 16.91 -3.49 5.50
N LEU A 175 18.00 -3.31 6.25
CA LEU A 175 18.00 -3.26 7.71
C LEU A 175 18.48 -1.89 8.20
N PRO A 176 18.07 -1.46 9.41
CA PRO A 176 18.69 -0.30 10.02
C PRO A 176 20.08 -0.64 10.54
N GLN A 177 20.94 0.36 10.63
CA GLN A 177 22.15 0.24 11.46
C GLN A 177 21.70 -0.07 12.90
N LYS A 178 22.40 -0.97 13.58
CA LYS A 178 22.06 -1.48 14.91
C LYS A 178 20.74 -2.30 14.95
N ALA A 179 20.36 -2.92 13.81
CA ALA A 179 19.28 -3.89 13.86
C ALA A 179 19.60 -5.01 14.86
N MET A 180 18.64 -5.31 15.72
CA MET A 180 18.74 -6.48 16.61
C MET A 180 18.52 -7.74 15.79
N VAL A 181 19.43 -8.68 15.89
CA VAL A 181 19.37 -9.96 15.20
C VAL A 181 19.61 -11.13 16.16
N PRO A 182 18.89 -12.25 16.04
CA PRO A 182 19.10 -13.41 16.90
C PRO A 182 20.51 -13.98 16.73
N LYS A 183 21.17 -14.37 17.82
CA LYS A 183 22.49 -15.03 17.79
C LYS A 183 22.54 -16.24 16.84
N LYS A 184 21.48 -17.06 16.85
CA LYS A 184 21.33 -18.21 15.94
C LYS A 184 21.29 -17.84 14.46
N ARG A 185 21.03 -16.58 14.11
CA ARG A 185 20.98 -16.12 12.70
C ARG A 185 22.26 -16.44 11.94
N THR A 186 23.41 -16.09 12.50
CA THR A 186 24.71 -16.29 11.84
C THR A 186 24.96 -17.75 11.54
N GLU A 187 24.65 -18.63 12.47
CA GLU A 187 24.80 -20.09 12.30
C GLU A 187 23.82 -20.62 11.23
N LEU A 188 22.55 -20.25 11.29
CA LEU A 188 21.55 -20.64 10.29
C LEU A 188 21.91 -20.23 8.88
N LEU A 189 22.33 -18.98 8.71
CA LEU A 189 22.75 -18.46 7.40
C LEU A 189 24.02 -19.17 6.89
N LYS A 190 25.00 -19.46 7.77
CA LYS A 190 26.19 -20.22 7.41
C LYS A 190 25.84 -21.64 6.97
N ASN A 191 25.03 -22.36 7.75
CA ASN A 191 24.62 -23.72 7.44
C ASN A 191 23.76 -23.81 6.17
N ALA A 192 23.04 -22.74 5.85
CA ALA A 192 22.26 -22.61 4.62
C ALA A 192 23.11 -22.31 3.37
N GLY A 193 24.39 -21.96 3.52
CA GLY A 193 25.23 -21.50 2.41
C GLY A 193 24.86 -20.12 1.89
N PHE A 194 24.28 -19.28 2.75
CA PHE A 194 23.70 -17.96 2.36
C PHE A 194 24.70 -17.04 1.68
N HIS A 195 26.00 -17.18 2.01
CA HIS A 195 27.07 -16.41 1.39
C HIS A 195 27.19 -16.66 -0.13
N GLU A 196 26.92 -17.87 -0.60
CA GLU A 196 26.95 -18.19 -2.02
C GLU A 196 25.80 -17.50 -2.78
N PHE A 197 24.62 -17.37 -2.14
CA PHE A 197 23.50 -16.64 -2.73
C PHE A 197 23.80 -15.13 -2.84
N ILE A 198 24.52 -14.56 -1.87
CA ILE A 198 24.99 -13.18 -1.95
C ILE A 198 25.99 -12.99 -3.09
N LYS A 199 26.98 -13.88 -3.21
CA LYS A 199 27.97 -13.83 -4.31
C LYS A 199 27.33 -13.94 -5.70
N LYS A 200 26.25 -14.73 -5.82
CA LYS A 200 25.50 -14.89 -7.07
C LYS A 200 24.53 -13.75 -7.36
N GLY A 201 24.39 -12.76 -6.46
CA GLY A 201 23.42 -11.66 -6.60
C GLY A 201 21.95 -12.08 -6.47
N ILE A 202 21.69 -13.28 -5.94
CA ILE A 202 20.32 -13.75 -5.61
C ILE A 202 19.83 -13.05 -4.35
N VAL A 203 20.74 -12.81 -3.40
CA VAL A 203 20.47 -12.08 -2.18
C VAL A 203 21.24 -10.77 -2.19
N GLU A 204 20.55 -9.67 -2.11
CA GLU A 204 21.15 -8.35 -1.96
C GLU A 204 20.70 -7.70 -0.65
N ARG A 205 21.62 -6.97 -0.03
CA ARG A 205 21.43 -6.39 1.31
C ARG A 205 21.83 -4.92 1.33
N ARG A 206 21.06 -4.10 1.98
CA ARG A 206 21.33 -2.67 2.17
C ARG A 206 21.09 -2.25 3.62
N MET A 207 21.61 -1.08 3.99
CA MET A 207 21.42 -0.49 5.31
C MET A 207 20.95 0.97 5.20
N VAL A 208 20.09 1.34 6.16
CA VAL A 208 19.68 2.73 6.41
C VAL A 208 19.94 3.08 7.87
N ASP A 209 19.87 4.36 8.22
CA ASP A 209 20.14 4.77 9.60
C ASP A 209 19.05 4.25 10.55
N ARG A 210 17.78 4.29 10.12
CA ARG A 210 16.64 3.69 10.81
C ARG A 210 15.48 3.36 9.86
N ILE A 211 14.58 2.53 10.29
CA ILE A 211 13.35 2.20 9.57
C ILE A 211 12.17 2.63 10.45
N GLN A 212 11.32 3.52 9.93
CA GLN A 212 10.08 3.94 10.56
C GLN A 212 8.87 3.29 9.89
N VAL A 213 8.82 3.27 8.56
CA VAL A 213 7.79 2.54 7.81
C VAL A 213 8.41 1.26 7.30
N ALA A 214 7.84 0.12 7.70
CA ALA A 214 8.31 -1.19 7.27
C ALA A 214 7.45 -1.72 6.13
N ILE A 215 8.09 -2.46 5.23
CA ILE A 215 7.45 -3.06 4.05
C ILE A 215 7.98 -4.47 3.84
N VAL A 216 7.09 -5.40 3.54
CA VAL A 216 7.42 -6.74 3.03
C VAL A 216 6.51 -7.01 1.85
N LEU A 217 7.07 -7.42 0.72
CA LEU A 217 6.30 -7.68 -0.51
C LEU A 217 6.94 -8.76 -1.37
N ASN A 218 6.15 -9.37 -2.21
CA ASN A 218 6.53 -10.20 -3.35
C ASN A 218 5.94 -9.59 -4.64
N GLU A 219 5.94 -10.33 -5.76
CA GLU A 219 5.45 -9.86 -7.05
C GLU A 219 3.93 -9.61 -7.12
N LYS A 220 3.14 -10.10 -6.13
CA LYS A 220 1.67 -10.01 -6.13
C LYS A 220 1.12 -9.28 -4.91
N GLN A 221 1.77 -9.43 -3.78
CA GLN A 221 1.26 -9.08 -2.47
C GLN A 221 2.20 -8.13 -1.76
N ALA A 222 1.65 -7.22 -0.99
CA ALA A 222 2.44 -6.28 -0.23
C ALA A 222 1.86 -6.00 1.15
N THR A 223 2.75 -5.62 2.05
CA THR A 223 2.41 -5.18 3.40
C THR A 223 3.11 -3.89 3.76
N VAL A 224 2.45 -3.05 4.54
CA VAL A 224 3.04 -1.83 5.10
C VAL A 224 2.66 -1.65 6.57
N MET A 225 3.61 -1.21 7.36
CA MET A 225 3.48 -0.88 8.78
C MET A 225 3.98 0.53 9.04
N PHE A 226 3.25 1.25 9.88
CA PHE A 226 3.60 2.63 10.22
C PHE A 226 4.15 2.74 11.63
N PRO A 227 4.94 3.79 11.93
CA PRO A 227 5.49 3.99 13.25
C PRO A 227 4.46 4.54 14.22
N THR A 228 4.60 4.18 15.50
CA THR A 228 3.80 4.73 16.58
C THR A 228 4.14 6.20 16.83
N THR A 229 3.19 6.94 17.41
CA THR A 229 3.41 8.31 17.91
C THR A 229 4.21 8.32 19.22
N LYS A 230 4.24 7.20 19.93
CA LYS A 230 4.95 7.06 21.23
C LYS A 230 6.42 6.71 21.01
N GLY A 231 7.26 7.04 21.98
CA GLY A 231 8.70 6.74 21.92
C GLY A 231 9.42 7.55 20.85
N GLN A 232 10.34 6.91 20.13
CA GLN A 232 11.14 7.52 19.06
C GLN A 232 10.50 7.38 17.67
N GLY A 233 9.23 6.97 17.57
CA GLY A 233 8.55 6.70 16.30
C GLY A 233 9.07 5.40 15.67
N GLU A 234 9.15 4.36 16.46
CA GLU A 234 9.52 3.02 16.01
C GLU A 234 8.36 2.38 15.25
N THR A 235 8.69 1.55 14.26
CA THR A 235 7.71 0.78 13.49
C THR A 235 6.90 -0.12 14.43
N ASP A 236 5.58 -0.09 14.30
CA ASP A 236 4.73 -1.05 15.00
C ASP A 236 4.71 -2.39 14.25
N MET A 237 5.45 -3.38 14.79
CA MET A 237 5.49 -4.73 14.24
C MET A 237 4.25 -5.58 14.57
N ASN A 238 3.32 -5.06 15.39
CA ASN A 238 2.11 -5.77 15.80
C ASN A 238 0.90 -5.49 14.91
N SER A 239 1.02 -4.58 13.95
CA SER A 239 -0.09 -4.22 13.07
C SER A 239 0.38 -3.95 11.65
N VAL A 240 -0.38 -4.45 10.68
CA VAL A 240 -0.01 -4.38 9.28
C VAL A 240 -1.23 -4.12 8.39
N PHE A 241 -1.06 -3.30 7.37
CA PHE A 241 -1.95 -3.24 6.22
C PHE A 241 -1.43 -4.19 5.15
N TYR A 242 -2.29 -5.05 4.64
CA TYR A 242 -1.99 -6.06 3.62
C TYR A 242 -2.92 -5.93 2.42
N SER A 243 -2.41 -6.15 1.23
CA SER A 243 -3.24 -6.19 0.03
C SER A 243 -2.57 -6.91 -1.16
N GLU A 244 -3.44 -7.37 -2.07
CA GLU A 244 -3.12 -7.82 -3.43
C GLU A 244 -3.52 -6.76 -4.49
N ASP A 245 -4.03 -5.61 -4.05
CA ASP A 245 -4.43 -4.52 -4.96
C ASP A 245 -3.19 -3.94 -5.68
N PRO A 246 -3.24 -3.79 -7.00
CA PRO A 246 -2.10 -3.30 -7.77
C PRO A 246 -1.60 -1.92 -7.36
N LEU A 247 -2.50 -0.99 -6.96
CA LEU A 247 -2.10 0.35 -6.53
C LEU A 247 -1.43 0.33 -5.16
N PHE A 248 -1.93 -0.51 -4.25
CA PHE A 248 -1.29 -0.75 -2.96
C PHE A 248 0.10 -1.34 -3.14
N HIS A 249 0.21 -2.36 -3.97
CA HIS A 249 1.48 -3.01 -4.29
C HIS A 249 2.48 -2.02 -4.91
N GLU A 250 2.05 -1.23 -5.89
CA GLU A 250 2.88 -0.20 -6.53
C GLU A 250 3.40 0.82 -5.52
N TRP A 251 2.56 1.29 -4.59
CA TRP A 251 2.98 2.22 -3.55
C TRP A 251 4.07 1.62 -2.66
N CYS A 252 3.89 0.37 -2.21
CA CYS A 252 4.86 -0.35 -1.40
C CYS A 252 6.18 -0.59 -2.14
N LEU A 253 6.11 -1.01 -3.40
CA LEU A 253 7.29 -1.25 -4.24
C LEU A 253 8.06 0.05 -4.51
N ASP A 254 7.36 1.15 -4.80
CA ASP A 254 7.97 2.46 -4.99
C ASP A 254 8.67 2.95 -3.70
N TYR A 255 8.01 2.74 -2.54
CA TYR A 255 8.58 3.11 -1.25
C TYR A 255 9.84 2.28 -0.95
N PHE A 256 9.80 0.97 -1.18
CA PHE A 256 10.95 0.10 -1.05
C PHE A 256 12.10 0.53 -1.98
N ARG A 257 11.83 0.71 -3.28
CA ARG A 257 12.82 1.14 -4.28
C ARG A 257 13.43 2.48 -3.93
N TYR A 258 12.63 3.44 -3.50
CA TYR A 258 13.15 4.74 -3.07
C TYR A 258 14.17 4.59 -1.94
N ASN A 259 13.87 3.81 -0.91
CA ASN A 259 14.79 3.56 0.20
C ASN A 259 15.98 2.71 -0.23
N TRP A 260 15.80 1.75 -1.13
CA TRP A 260 16.86 0.94 -1.69
C TRP A 260 17.95 1.78 -2.37
N TYR A 261 17.56 2.67 -3.27
CA TYR A 261 18.51 3.53 -3.99
C TYR A 261 19.16 4.60 -3.09
N ASN A 262 18.54 4.97 -1.99
CA ASN A 262 19.09 5.92 -1.01
C ASN A 262 19.81 5.24 0.17
N SER A 263 19.92 3.93 0.17
CA SER A 263 20.55 3.16 1.25
C SER A 263 22.06 3.00 1.06
N LYS A 264 22.73 2.62 2.14
CA LYS A 264 24.19 2.37 2.19
C LYS A 264 24.46 0.88 1.95
N SER A 265 25.69 0.54 1.60
CA SER A 265 26.17 -0.84 1.55
C SER A 265 25.98 -1.52 2.91
N PHE A 266 25.66 -2.81 2.86
CA PHE A 266 25.46 -3.59 4.08
C PHE A 266 26.79 -3.82 4.80
N ASP A 267 26.78 -3.59 6.10
CA ASP A 267 27.91 -3.78 7.00
C ASP A 267 27.47 -4.63 8.20
N GLU A 268 27.88 -5.88 8.21
CA GLU A 268 27.47 -6.86 9.22
C GLU A 268 27.93 -6.49 10.63
N SER A 269 29.06 -5.78 10.75
CA SER A 269 29.61 -5.34 12.05
C SER A 269 28.72 -4.34 12.79
N LYS A 270 27.75 -3.75 12.12
CA LYS A 270 26.78 -2.81 12.70
C LYS A 270 25.54 -3.47 13.28
N LEU A 271 25.36 -4.77 13.10
CA LEU A 271 24.24 -5.50 13.69
C LEU A 271 24.49 -5.74 15.17
N LEU A 272 23.40 -5.77 15.94
CA LEU A 272 23.43 -6.10 17.37
C LEU A 272 22.88 -7.51 17.57
N GLU A 273 23.74 -8.43 17.95
CA GLU A 273 23.34 -9.80 18.29
C GLU A 273 22.69 -9.85 19.69
N VAL A 274 21.50 -10.45 19.78
CA VAL A 274 20.71 -10.59 21.00
C VAL A 274 20.35 -12.05 21.28
#